data_826c26f88fc2e75ce433c0e98a905436
#
_entry.id   826c26f88fc2e75ce433c0e98a905436
#
_cell.length_a   1.000
_cell.length_b   1.000
_cell.length_c   1.000
_cell.angle_alpha   90.00
_cell.angle_beta   90.00
_cell.angle_gamma   90.00
#
_symmetry.space_group_name_H-M   'P 1'
#
loop_
_entity.id
_entity.type
_entity.pdbx_description
1 polymer ?
#
loop_
_entity_poly.entity_id
_entity_poly.type
_entity_poly.pdbx_seq_one_letter_code
_entity_poly.pdbx_strand_id
1 'polypeptide(L)'
;LHVRDLNLHRVQAPPGSISGAASEARAVLRLLREASQQNIACPKRVRIELPLPLVDLDPDVFAFAGLHGQASDWSGGLGQRFRVTKGLIDDYVLDGYENEYLGLLDRDADGMGVWRVGGGSEGEGGHDCTVVTHPADTTAGFFLKLLDGEYGKAVTKSNHLIVVVNAFWSGSGEKVGQPWEFGLREQAKQVLSVKDGGWEKVYCARRCRSASGVEGTLCRKWPEPWRLFNTEGVRVVLETNDEPSNRQIAEALNSDANVGDAAGYNRKGVDTSRDDDVIT
;
A
#
# COMPACT_ATOMS: atom_id res chain seq x y z
N LEU A 1 -8.55 13.54 -22.61
CA LEU A 1 -7.24 13.57 -21.96
C LEU A 1 -7.06 12.25 -21.22
N HIS A 2 -6.09 11.43 -21.59
CA HIS A 2 -5.75 10.22 -20.85
C HIS A 2 -4.85 10.62 -19.66
N VAL A 3 -5.10 10.05 -18.50
CA VAL A 3 -4.27 10.27 -17.27
C VAL A 3 -2.77 9.96 -17.52
N ARG A 4 -2.47 9.18 -18.57
CA ARG A 4 -1.09 8.87 -19.00
C ARG A 4 -0.30 10.06 -19.57
N ASP A 5 -0.98 11.16 -19.92
CA ASP A 5 -0.32 12.35 -20.48
C ASP A 5 0.20 13.33 -19.43
N LEU A 6 -0.01 13.02 -18.15
CA LEU A 6 0.57 13.76 -17.02
C LEU A 6 2.01 13.30 -16.80
N ASN A 7 2.93 13.83 -17.58
CA ASN A 7 4.40 13.88 -17.44
C ASN A 7 5.02 12.99 -16.33
N LEU A 8 5.08 11.67 -16.53
CA LEU A 8 5.71 10.71 -15.61
C LEU A 8 6.84 9.94 -16.30
N HIS A 9 7.76 10.63 -16.97
CA HIS A 9 8.83 9.97 -17.75
C HIS A 9 10.08 9.58 -16.94
N ARG A 10 10.11 9.83 -15.62
CA ARG A 10 11.27 9.43 -14.81
C ARG A 10 10.86 8.32 -13.86
N VAL A 11 11.48 7.16 -14.01
CA VAL A 11 11.37 6.07 -13.02
C VAL A 11 11.85 6.63 -11.68
N GLN A 12 10.92 6.80 -10.74
CA GLN A 12 11.25 7.25 -9.40
C GLN A 12 11.76 6.06 -8.59
N ALA A 13 12.82 6.26 -7.84
CA ALA A 13 13.29 5.30 -6.86
C ALA A 13 12.20 5.01 -5.81
N PRO A 14 12.26 3.86 -5.11
CA PRO A 14 11.40 3.61 -3.96
C PRO A 14 11.54 4.72 -2.92
N PRO A 15 10.49 5.01 -2.12
CA PRO A 15 10.60 5.98 -1.05
C PRO A 15 11.66 5.54 -0.03
N GLY A 16 12.46 6.48 0.44
CA GLY A 16 13.55 6.22 1.38
C GLY A 16 13.10 6.15 2.84
N SER A 17 11.84 6.54 3.14
CA SER A 17 11.28 6.56 4.49
C SER A 17 9.79 6.22 4.48
N ILE A 18 9.25 5.94 5.65
CA ILE A 18 7.82 5.65 5.84
C ILE A 18 6.97 6.91 5.62
N SER A 19 7.43 8.05 6.12
CA SER A 19 6.80 9.35 5.86
C SER A 19 6.86 9.73 4.38
N GLY A 20 7.97 9.42 3.72
CA GLY A 20 8.10 9.55 2.26
C GLY A 20 7.08 8.71 1.51
N ALA A 21 6.88 7.44 1.92
CA ALA A 21 5.87 6.56 1.35
C ALA A 21 4.45 7.13 1.54
N ALA A 22 4.13 7.64 2.74
CA ALA A 22 2.84 8.26 3.00
C ALA A 22 2.61 9.53 2.17
N SER A 23 3.64 10.35 1.99
CA SER A 23 3.60 11.55 1.14
C SER A 23 3.40 11.20 -0.34
N GLU A 24 4.00 10.11 -0.82
CA GLU A 24 3.76 9.61 -2.18
C GLU A 24 2.33 9.08 -2.34
N ALA A 25 1.81 8.37 -1.34
CA ALA A 25 0.41 7.93 -1.34
C ALA A 25 -0.56 9.13 -1.40
N ARG A 26 -0.24 10.25 -0.72
CA ARG A 26 -0.98 11.52 -0.86
C ARG A 26 -1.00 12.01 -2.30
N ALA A 27 0.13 11.99 -2.98
CA ALA A 27 0.20 12.42 -4.38
C ALA A 27 -0.70 11.57 -5.29
N VAL A 28 -0.74 10.24 -5.08
CA VAL A 28 -1.65 9.34 -5.79
C VAL A 28 -3.11 9.64 -5.45
N LEU A 29 -3.44 9.86 -4.18
CA LEU A 29 -4.79 10.23 -3.76
C LEU A 29 -5.26 11.53 -4.40
N ARG A 30 -4.37 12.53 -4.51
CA ARG A 30 -4.66 13.79 -5.19
C ARG A 30 -5.02 13.56 -6.65
N LEU A 31 -4.20 12.80 -7.39
CA LEU A 31 -4.46 12.48 -8.79
C LEU A 31 -5.81 11.78 -8.99
N LEU A 32 -6.16 10.84 -8.12
CA LEU A 32 -7.44 10.14 -8.17
C LEU A 32 -8.64 11.07 -7.92
N ARG A 33 -8.52 11.96 -6.94
CA ARG A 33 -9.60 12.93 -6.65
C ARG A 33 -9.76 13.92 -7.80
N GLU A 34 -8.68 14.47 -8.32
CA GLU A 34 -8.70 15.36 -9.49
C GLU A 34 -9.34 14.67 -10.71
N ALA A 35 -8.93 13.43 -11.00
CA ALA A 35 -9.51 12.62 -12.08
C ALA A 35 -11.00 12.37 -11.84
N SER A 36 -11.39 12.06 -10.60
CA SER A 36 -12.80 11.86 -10.24
C SER A 36 -13.65 13.12 -10.44
N GLN A 37 -13.15 14.28 -10.00
CA GLN A 37 -13.84 15.56 -10.12
C GLN A 37 -13.98 16.01 -11.59
N GLN A 38 -12.99 15.67 -12.42
CA GLN A 38 -13.01 15.95 -13.85
C GLN A 38 -13.76 14.91 -14.69
N ASN A 39 -14.41 13.92 -14.06
CA ASN A 39 -15.05 12.77 -14.71
C ASN A 39 -14.11 11.98 -15.65
N ILE A 40 -12.82 11.97 -15.34
CA ILE A 40 -11.85 11.11 -16.00
C ILE A 40 -11.98 9.71 -15.42
N ALA A 41 -11.91 8.69 -16.28
CA ALA A 41 -11.98 7.30 -15.84
C ALA A 41 -10.85 6.96 -14.85
N CYS A 42 -11.23 6.66 -13.62
CA CYS A 42 -10.31 6.27 -12.54
C CYS A 42 -11.00 5.26 -11.61
N PRO A 43 -10.25 4.42 -10.90
CA PRO A 43 -10.83 3.50 -9.92
C PRO A 43 -11.50 4.29 -8.78
N LYS A 44 -12.66 3.81 -8.32
CA LYS A 44 -13.43 4.42 -7.21
C LYS A 44 -13.30 3.67 -5.90
N ARG A 45 -12.86 2.43 -5.96
CA ARG A 45 -12.53 1.58 -4.81
C ARG A 45 -11.05 1.28 -4.86
N VAL A 46 -10.28 1.87 -3.95
CA VAL A 46 -8.83 1.81 -4.01
C VAL A 46 -8.21 1.32 -2.72
N ARG A 47 -7.06 0.67 -2.85
CA ARG A 47 -6.26 0.20 -1.73
C ARG A 47 -4.90 0.90 -1.74
N ILE A 48 -4.48 1.34 -0.56
CA ILE A 48 -3.16 1.89 -0.28
C ILE A 48 -2.48 0.96 0.72
N GLU A 49 -1.30 0.47 0.41
CA GLU A 49 -0.45 -0.30 1.30
C GLU A 49 0.74 0.55 1.72
N LEU A 50 0.66 1.09 2.93
CA LEU A 50 1.74 1.85 3.56
C LEU A 50 2.64 0.91 4.36
N PRO A 51 3.95 1.09 4.29
CA PRO A 51 4.86 0.47 5.25
C PRO A 51 4.56 1.01 6.66
N LEU A 52 4.75 0.16 7.66
CA LEU A 52 4.62 0.54 9.06
C LEU A 52 5.98 0.41 9.75
N PRO A 53 6.33 1.32 10.66
CA PRO A 53 7.55 1.22 11.44
C PRO A 53 7.48 0.01 12.37
N LEU A 54 8.62 -0.52 12.75
CA LEU A 54 8.68 -1.45 13.88
C LEU A 54 8.21 -0.74 15.15
N VAL A 55 7.67 -1.52 16.10
CA VAL A 55 7.17 -0.98 17.38
C VAL A 55 8.24 -0.10 18.05
N ASP A 56 7.83 1.06 18.53
CA ASP A 56 8.64 2.03 19.29
C ASP A 56 9.73 2.79 18.51
N LEU A 57 9.69 2.79 17.19
CA LEU A 57 10.70 3.45 16.39
C LEU A 57 10.10 4.63 15.62
N ASP A 58 10.90 5.71 15.51
CA ASP A 58 10.55 6.88 14.72
C ASP A 58 10.28 6.45 13.27
N PRO A 59 9.13 6.81 12.69
CA PRO A 59 8.78 6.51 11.30
C PRO A 59 9.89 6.87 10.29
N ASP A 60 10.68 7.90 10.57
CA ASP A 60 11.73 8.36 9.66
C ASP A 60 13.05 7.58 9.79
N VAL A 61 13.26 6.86 10.88
CA VAL A 61 14.46 6.03 11.09
C VAL A 61 14.41 4.74 10.29
N PHE A 62 13.22 4.30 9.89
CA PHE A 62 13.03 3.02 9.20
C PHE A 62 12.60 3.19 7.75
N ALA A 63 13.57 3.29 6.89
CA ALA A 63 13.40 2.96 5.50
C ALA A 63 13.01 1.48 5.38
N PHE A 64 11.73 1.15 5.43
CA PHE A 64 11.21 -0.20 5.19
C PHE A 64 11.86 -1.36 5.98
N ALA A 65 12.73 -1.07 6.96
CA ALA A 65 13.44 -2.08 7.71
C ALA A 65 12.46 -2.97 8.49
N GLY A 66 12.55 -4.27 8.28
CA GLY A 66 11.75 -5.27 9.00
C GLY A 66 10.33 -5.47 8.47
N LEU A 67 9.93 -4.78 7.40
CA LEU A 67 8.66 -5.01 6.75
C LEU A 67 8.80 -6.15 5.75
N HIS A 68 8.54 -7.34 6.20
CA HIS A 68 8.35 -8.47 5.33
C HIS A 68 6.89 -8.50 4.91
N GLY A 69 6.59 -7.92 3.77
CA GLY A 69 5.31 -8.10 3.14
C GLY A 69 4.21 -7.16 3.59
N GLN A 70 3.28 -7.65 4.36
CA GLN A 70 2.02 -6.96 4.65
C GLN A 70 2.01 -6.40 6.07
N ALA A 71 1.16 -5.41 6.30
CA ALA A 71 0.87 -4.92 7.64
C ALA A 71 0.36 -6.03 8.60
N SER A 72 -0.05 -7.21 8.08
CA SER A 72 -0.33 -8.42 8.85
C SER A 72 0.86 -8.95 9.62
N ASP A 73 2.08 -8.66 9.18
CA ASP A 73 3.32 -9.15 9.80
C ASP A 73 3.81 -8.26 10.94
N TRP A 74 3.02 -7.23 11.26
CA TRP A 74 3.29 -6.33 12.35
C TRP A 74 3.25 -7.04 13.70
N SER A 75 4.34 -6.96 14.45
CA SER A 75 4.48 -7.63 15.76
C SER A 75 3.77 -6.92 16.92
N GLY A 76 3.34 -5.66 16.72
CA GLY A 76 2.58 -4.89 17.70
C GLY A 76 1.09 -5.22 17.70
N GLY A 77 0.40 -4.91 18.78
CA GLY A 77 -1.05 -5.09 18.89
C GLY A 77 -1.85 -4.21 17.91
N LEU A 78 -3.09 -4.59 17.65
CA LEU A 78 -3.99 -3.87 16.72
C LEU A 78 -4.11 -2.38 17.05
N GLY A 79 -4.25 -2.03 18.33
CA GLY A 79 -4.34 -0.64 18.76
C GLY A 79 -3.05 0.18 18.51
N GLN A 80 -1.87 -0.43 18.61
CA GLN A 80 -0.61 0.25 18.27
C GLN A 80 -0.52 0.49 16.76
N ARG A 81 -0.82 -0.53 15.98
CA ARG A 81 -0.90 -0.43 14.52
C ARG A 81 -1.84 0.68 14.06
N PHE A 82 -3.01 0.75 14.67
CA PHE A 82 -3.98 1.81 14.38
C PHE A 82 -3.41 3.20 14.70
N ARG A 83 -2.82 3.40 15.86
CA ARG A 83 -2.24 4.71 16.23
C ARG A 83 -1.17 5.17 15.25
N VAL A 84 -0.28 4.27 14.85
CA VAL A 84 0.77 4.58 13.88
C VAL A 84 0.16 4.90 12.51
N THR A 85 -0.74 4.05 12.00
CA THR A 85 -1.39 4.31 10.71
C THR A 85 -2.22 5.59 10.76
N LYS A 86 -2.89 5.87 11.86
CA LYS A 86 -3.64 7.12 12.05
C LYS A 86 -2.71 8.33 11.93
N GLY A 87 -1.55 8.32 12.62
CA GLY A 87 -0.57 9.38 12.50
C GLY A 87 -0.08 9.57 11.06
N LEU A 88 0.24 8.48 10.35
CA LEU A 88 0.63 8.56 8.93
C LEU A 88 -0.48 9.14 8.03
N ILE A 89 -1.73 8.82 8.32
CA ILE A 89 -2.86 9.38 7.57
C ILE A 89 -3.02 10.87 7.88
N ASP A 90 -3.10 11.25 9.14
CA ASP A 90 -3.37 12.63 9.54
C ASP A 90 -2.22 13.56 9.12
N ASP A 91 -0.97 13.15 9.37
CA ASP A 91 0.19 14.03 9.20
C ASP A 91 0.74 14.04 7.77
N TYR A 92 0.50 12.98 6.98
CA TYR A 92 1.12 12.85 5.65
C TYR A 92 0.13 12.56 4.51
N VAL A 93 -0.78 11.59 4.66
CA VAL A 93 -1.68 11.20 3.55
C VAL A 93 -2.77 12.24 3.33
N LEU A 94 -3.34 12.76 4.41
CA LEU A 94 -4.40 13.77 4.37
C LEU A 94 -3.92 15.19 4.65
N ASP A 95 -2.61 15.39 4.83
CA ASP A 95 -2.04 16.73 4.98
C ASP A 95 -2.42 17.64 3.79
N GLY A 96 -2.94 18.82 4.10
CA GLY A 96 -3.42 19.78 3.10
C GLY A 96 -4.82 19.50 2.54
N TYR A 97 -5.49 18.43 2.99
CA TYR A 97 -6.91 18.20 2.68
C TYR A 97 -7.80 18.66 3.84
N GLU A 98 -8.94 19.25 3.50
CA GLU A 98 -10.02 19.34 4.46
C GLU A 98 -10.51 17.92 4.77
N ASN A 99 -10.40 17.52 6.03
CA ASN A 99 -10.77 16.18 6.45
C ASN A 99 -11.32 16.18 7.88
N GLU A 100 -12.12 15.18 8.19
CA GLU A 100 -12.70 14.94 9.50
C GLU A 100 -12.54 13.48 9.89
N TYR A 101 -11.88 13.22 11.01
CA TYR A 101 -11.85 11.90 11.60
C TYR A 101 -13.15 11.60 12.35
N LEU A 102 -13.88 10.59 11.91
CA LEU A 102 -15.20 10.24 12.47
C LEU A 102 -15.12 9.29 13.67
N GLY A 103 -13.97 8.71 13.92
CA GLY A 103 -13.79 7.70 14.96
C GLY A 103 -13.61 6.29 14.43
N LEU A 104 -13.72 5.31 15.33
CA LEU A 104 -13.69 3.89 14.99
C LEU A 104 -15.07 3.42 14.56
N LEU A 105 -15.14 2.67 13.47
CA LEU A 105 -16.39 2.13 12.96
C LEU A 105 -16.82 0.88 13.74
N ASP A 106 -15.86 0.13 14.27
CA ASP A 106 -16.04 -1.02 15.11
C ASP A 106 -15.98 -0.65 16.60
N ARG A 107 -16.84 -1.26 17.42
CA ARG A 107 -16.89 -0.99 18.87
C ARG A 107 -15.76 -1.66 19.65
N ASP A 108 -15.13 -2.67 19.06
CA ASP A 108 -14.16 -3.53 19.73
C ASP A 108 -12.71 -3.02 19.59
N ALA A 109 -12.54 -1.79 19.11
CA ALA A 109 -11.24 -1.12 18.99
C ALA A 109 -10.18 -1.86 18.14
N ASP A 110 -10.61 -2.64 17.15
CA ASP A 110 -9.71 -3.33 16.23
C ASP A 110 -9.00 -2.39 15.23
N GLY A 111 -9.27 -1.08 15.34
CA GLY A 111 -8.52 -0.07 14.63
C GLY A 111 -9.05 0.27 13.23
N MET A 112 -10.33 -0.01 12.94
CA MET A 112 -10.95 0.43 11.71
C MET A 112 -11.44 1.87 11.84
N GLY A 113 -10.53 2.83 11.65
CA GLY A 113 -10.85 4.26 11.66
C GLY A 113 -11.42 4.74 10.34
N VAL A 114 -12.24 5.79 10.39
CA VAL A 114 -12.89 6.39 9.23
C VAL A 114 -12.67 7.89 9.20
N TRP A 115 -12.33 8.41 8.02
CA TRP A 115 -12.22 9.85 7.72
C TRP A 115 -13.14 10.21 6.57
N ARG A 116 -13.77 11.36 6.67
CA ARG A 116 -14.34 12.09 5.54
C ARG A 116 -13.29 13.03 4.98
N VAL A 117 -13.18 13.11 3.66
CA VAL A 117 -12.21 13.97 2.98
C VAL A 117 -12.92 14.78 1.90
N GLY A 118 -12.62 16.06 1.84
CA GLY A 118 -13.20 17.01 0.89
C GLY A 118 -14.03 18.05 1.59
N GLY A 119 -13.89 19.31 1.15
CA GLY A 119 -14.65 20.46 1.60
C GLY A 119 -15.85 20.70 0.73
N GLY A 120 -17.01 20.55 1.29
CA GLY A 120 -18.26 21.06 0.75
C GLY A 120 -19.08 21.61 1.90
N SER A 121 -19.59 22.83 1.75
CA SER A 121 -20.54 23.40 2.68
C SER A 121 -21.61 22.39 3.10
N GLU A 122 -22.05 22.45 4.34
CA GLU A 122 -23.06 21.61 5.01
C GLU A 122 -24.41 21.52 4.23
N GLY A 123 -24.39 20.89 3.08
CA GLY A 123 -25.57 20.66 2.24
C GLY A 123 -25.30 19.51 1.29
N GLU A 124 -26.02 18.45 1.46
CA GLU A 124 -26.24 17.27 0.56
C GLU A 124 -25.10 16.83 -0.38
N GLY A 125 -23.83 16.87 0.04
CA GLY A 125 -22.78 16.34 -0.83
C GLY A 125 -21.35 16.75 -0.49
N GLY A 126 -21.10 17.21 0.72
CA GLY A 126 -19.86 17.87 1.11
C GLY A 126 -18.57 17.08 1.02
N HIS A 127 -18.56 15.75 0.99
CA HIS A 127 -17.33 14.98 0.87
C HIS A 127 -17.37 14.04 -0.34
N ASP A 128 -16.25 13.97 -1.04
CA ASP A 128 -16.09 13.20 -2.27
C ASP A 128 -15.22 11.93 -2.06
N CYS A 129 -14.68 11.79 -0.85
CA CYS A 129 -13.81 10.67 -0.52
C CYS A 129 -14.01 10.20 0.93
N THR A 130 -13.96 8.90 1.15
CA THR A 130 -13.93 8.26 2.46
C THR A 130 -12.67 7.42 2.57
N VAL A 131 -11.89 7.64 3.63
CA VAL A 131 -10.71 6.83 3.96
C VAL A 131 -11.03 5.91 5.13
N VAL A 132 -10.66 4.64 5.00
CA VAL A 132 -10.88 3.62 6.03
C VAL A 132 -9.57 2.88 6.28
N THR A 133 -9.20 2.72 7.57
CA THR A 133 -8.00 1.94 7.93
C THR A 133 -8.36 0.53 8.35
N HIS A 134 -7.46 -0.38 8.06
CA HIS A 134 -7.41 -1.73 8.63
C HIS A 134 -8.74 -2.51 8.64
N PRO A 135 -9.62 -2.42 7.63
CA PRO A 135 -10.72 -3.36 7.60
C PRO A 135 -10.15 -4.77 7.52
N ALA A 136 -10.64 -5.63 8.40
CA ALA A 136 -10.17 -7.00 8.57
C ALA A 136 -11.32 -7.99 8.40
N ASP A 137 -11.04 -9.28 8.33
CA ASP A 137 -12.07 -10.30 8.25
C ASP A 137 -13.06 -10.22 9.43
N THR A 138 -12.60 -9.85 10.63
CA THR A 138 -13.41 -9.67 11.84
C THR A 138 -14.30 -8.42 11.79
N THR A 139 -13.87 -7.37 11.13
CA THR A 139 -14.58 -6.07 11.05
C THR A 139 -15.30 -5.87 9.72
N ALA A 140 -15.18 -6.82 8.81
CA ALA A 140 -15.73 -6.72 7.45
C ALA A 140 -17.23 -6.43 7.43
N GLY A 141 -18.01 -6.94 8.40
CA GLY A 141 -19.43 -6.66 8.50
C GLY A 141 -19.75 -5.17 8.64
N PHE A 142 -18.98 -4.43 9.46
CA PHE A 142 -19.13 -2.97 9.60
C PHE A 142 -18.67 -2.26 8.32
N PHE A 143 -17.61 -2.75 7.68
CA PHE A 143 -17.13 -2.17 6.44
C PHE A 143 -18.16 -2.36 5.30
N LEU A 144 -18.79 -3.51 5.18
CA LEU A 144 -19.87 -3.75 4.22
C LEU A 144 -21.05 -2.81 4.45
N LYS A 145 -21.48 -2.59 5.70
CA LYS A 145 -22.51 -1.62 6.05
C LYS A 145 -22.13 -0.18 5.67
N LEU A 146 -20.84 0.17 5.82
CA LEU A 146 -20.34 1.46 5.33
C LEU A 146 -20.55 1.58 3.82
N LEU A 147 -20.15 0.56 3.05
CA LEU A 147 -20.27 0.53 1.60
C LEU A 147 -21.73 0.58 1.12
N ASP A 148 -22.65 0.00 1.89
CA ASP A 148 -24.11 0.04 1.64
C ASP A 148 -24.74 1.39 2.04
N GLY A 149 -23.95 2.29 2.63
CA GLY A 149 -24.38 3.63 3.03
C GLY A 149 -25.20 3.69 4.31
N GLU A 150 -25.11 2.66 5.18
CA GLU A 150 -25.80 2.68 6.49
C GLU A 150 -25.27 3.81 7.40
N TYR A 151 -23.99 4.20 7.23
CA TYR A 151 -23.36 5.30 7.95
C TYR A 151 -23.34 6.63 7.19
N GLY A 152 -24.01 6.70 6.05
CA GLY A 152 -24.15 7.90 5.22
C GLY A 152 -24.19 7.59 3.72
N LYS A 153 -25.12 8.24 3.03
CA LYS A 153 -25.40 7.97 1.62
C LYS A 153 -24.32 8.48 0.64
N ALA A 154 -23.37 9.29 1.08
CA ALA A 154 -22.33 9.81 0.20
C ALA A 154 -21.48 8.71 -0.43
N VAL A 155 -21.17 7.65 0.31
CA VAL A 155 -20.33 6.51 -0.15
C VAL A 155 -20.97 5.71 -1.30
N THR A 156 -22.29 5.79 -1.48
CA THR A 156 -23.01 5.09 -2.55
C THR A 156 -23.06 5.87 -3.87
N LYS A 157 -22.57 7.11 -3.90
CA LYS A 157 -22.53 7.91 -5.12
C LYS A 157 -21.48 7.36 -6.10
N SER A 158 -21.78 7.36 -7.37
CA SER A 158 -20.92 6.78 -8.42
C SER A 158 -19.55 7.48 -8.57
N ASN A 159 -19.46 8.75 -8.17
CA ASN A 159 -18.22 9.53 -8.19
C ASN A 159 -17.50 9.56 -6.84
N HIS A 160 -18.01 8.91 -5.79
CA HIS A 160 -17.38 8.87 -4.48
C HIS A 160 -16.19 7.93 -4.47
N LEU A 161 -15.05 8.42 -3.96
CA LEU A 161 -13.82 7.64 -3.83
C LEU A 161 -13.79 6.96 -2.46
N ILE A 162 -13.59 5.64 -2.44
CA ILE A 162 -13.40 4.87 -1.21
C ILE A 162 -11.97 4.37 -1.18
N VAL A 163 -11.22 4.81 -0.18
CA VAL A 163 -9.81 4.49 0.03
C VAL A 163 -9.65 3.60 1.24
N VAL A 164 -9.07 2.44 1.05
CA VAL A 164 -8.73 1.53 2.14
C VAL A 164 -7.22 1.52 2.34
N VAL A 165 -6.79 1.85 3.55
CA VAL A 165 -5.38 1.86 3.93
C VAL A 165 -5.08 0.63 4.78
N ASN A 166 -4.08 -0.15 4.36
CA ASN A 166 -3.59 -1.34 5.07
C ASN A 166 -4.72 -2.33 5.40
N ALA A 167 -5.44 -2.79 4.37
CA ALA A 167 -6.47 -3.80 4.52
C ALA A 167 -5.92 -5.16 4.97
N PHE A 168 -6.66 -5.83 5.85
CA PHE A 168 -6.31 -7.14 6.42
C PHE A 168 -7.29 -8.25 6.10
N TRP A 169 -8.21 -8.04 5.17
CA TRP A 169 -9.09 -9.13 4.77
C TRP A 169 -8.36 -10.13 3.87
N SER A 170 -8.70 -11.40 3.97
CA SER A 170 -8.30 -12.40 2.99
C SER A 170 -8.88 -12.01 1.63
N GLY A 171 -8.06 -12.04 0.59
CA GLY A 171 -8.41 -11.52 -0.75
C GLY A 171 -9.66 -12.11 -1.40
N SER A 172 -10.18 -13.22 -0.85
CA SER A 172 -11.40 -13.87 -1.30
C SER A 172 -12.64 -13.60 -0.43
N GLY A 173 -12.49 -12.93 0.73
CA GLY A 173 -13.58 -12.75 1.69
C GLY A 173 -14.06 -14.05 2.34
N GLU A 174 -13.39 -15.19 2.11
CA GLU A 174 -13.84 -16.51 2.61
C GLU A 174 -13.77 -16.65 4.12
N LYS A 175 -12.92 -15.87 4.76
CA LYS A 175 -12.72 -15.90 6.22
C LYS A 175 -13.56 -14.86 6.97
N VAL A 176 -14.41 -14.12 6.25
CA VAL A 176 -15.26 -13.09 6.86
C VAL A 176 -16.41 -13.71 7.62
N GLY A 177 -16.66 -13.19 8.82
CA GLY A 177 -17.78 -13.59 9.67
C GLY A 177 -17.58 -14.94 10.33
N GLN A 178 -18.57 -15.30 11.15
CA GLN A 178 -18.62 -16.60 11.82
C GLN A 178 -19.04 -17.71 10.83
N PRO A 179 -18.73 -18.98 11.12
CA PRO A 179 -19.07 -20.09 10.22
C PRO A 179 -20.54 -20.19 9.82
N TRP A 180 -21.44 -19.66 10.63
CA TRP A 180 -22.89 -19.66 10.39
C TRP A 180 -23.41 -18.39 9.70
N GLU A 181 -22.59 -17.35 9.49
CA GLU A 181 -22.97 -16.10 8.80
C GLU A 181 -22.77 -16.21 7.29
N PHE A 182 -23.47 -17.17 6.66
CA PHE A 182 -23.31 -17.45 5.23
C PHE A 182 -23.61 -16.25 4.34
N GLY A 183 -24.66 -15.46 4.67
CA GLY A 183 -25.04 -14.28 3.89
C GLY A 183 -23.96 -13.21 3.90
N LEU A 184 -23.37 -12.94 5.08
CA LEU A 184 -22.26 -11.99 5.23
C LEU A 184 -21.04 -12.46 4.43
N ARG A 185 -20.74 -13.74 4.45
CA ARG A 185 -19.60 -14.32 3.73
C ARG A 185 -19.78 -14.22 2.21
N GLU A 186 -20.97 -14.52 1.69
CA GLU A 186 -21.22 -14.38 0.26
C GLU A 186 -21.17 -12.91 -0.20
N GLN A 187 -21.72 -11.99 0.58
CA GLN A 187 -21.58 -10.56 0.31
C GLN A 187 -20.10 -10.13 0.35
N ALA A 188 -19.33 -10.60 1.34
CA ALA A 188 -17.91 -10.29 1.46
C ALA A 188 -17.12 -10.81 0.26
N LYS A 189 -17.37 -12.01 -0.22
CA LYS A 189 -16.73 -12.56 -1.43
C LYS A 189 -16.96 -11.66 -2.65
N GLN A 190 -18.17 -11.17 -2.83
CA GLN A 190 -18.52 -10.31 -3.97
C GLN A 190 -17.88 -8.92 -3.82
N VAL A 191 -17.92 -8.34 -2.63
CA VAL A 191 -17.56 -6.93 -2.41
C VAL A 191 -16.08 -6.76 -2.13
N LEU A 192 -15.46 -7.69 -1.38
CA LEU A 192 -14.05 -7.58 -0.95
C LEU A 192 -13.07 -8.26 -1.91
N SER A 193 -13.55 -9.10 -2.83
CA SER A 193 -12.72 -9.68 -3.88
C SER A 193 -12.06 -8.56 -4.71
N VAL A 194 -10.77 -8.67 -4.94
CA VAL A 194 -10.04 -7.73 -5.80
C VAL A 194 -10.64 -7.72 -7.20
N LYS A 195 -11.02 -8.90 -7.71
CA LYS A 195 -11.56 -9.06 -9.07
C LYS A 195 -12.98 -8.56 -9.19
N ASP A 196 -13.87 -9.05 -8.31
CA ASP A 196 -15.31 -8.81 -8.43
C ASP A 196 -15.75 -7.53 -7.70
N GLY A 197 -15.08 -7.18 -6.60
CA GLY A 197 -15.34 -5.97 -5.82
C GLY A 197 -14.83 -4.68 -6.46
N GLY A 198 -14.06 -4.77 -7.55
CA GLY A 198 -13.53 -3.61 -8.27
C GLY A 198 -12.48 -2.82 -7.49
N TRP A 199 -11.76 -3.46 -6.55
CA TRP A 199 -10.70 -2.84 -5.80
C TRP A 199 -9.40 -2.79 -6.61
N GLU A 200 -8.82 -1.61 -6.72
CA GLU A 200 -7.50 -1.44 -7.32
C GLU A 200 -6.47 -1.01 -6.27
N LYS A 201 -5.33 -1.68 -6.24
CA LYS A 201 -4.21 -1.27 -5.42
C LYS A 201 -3.48 -0.15 -6.15
N VAL A 202 -3.67 1.09 -5.68
CA VAL A 202 -3.17 2.31 -6.33
C VAL A 202 -1.83 2.77 -5.78
N TYR A 203 -1.53 2.39 -4.56
CA TYR A 203 -0.24 2.63 -3.94
C TYR A 203 0.22 1.42 -3.13
N CYS A 204 1.47 1.07 -3.30
CA CYS A 204 2.16 0.05 -2.51
C CYS A 204 3.64 0.40 -2.45
N ALA A 205 4.22 0.30 -1.27
CA ALA A 205 5.66 0.30 -1.06
C ALA A 205 5.96 -0.81 -0.06
N ARG A 206 6.46 -1.95 -0.54
CA ARG A 206 6.60 -3.16 0.26
C ARG A 206 7.96 -3.80 0.05
N ARG A 207 8.65 -4.12 1.13
CA ARG A 207 9.83 -4.99 1.05
C ARG A 207 9.43 -6.41 0.72
N CYS A 208 10.18 -7.02 -0.16
CA CYS A 208 10.01 -8.40 -0.57
C CYS A 208 11.32 -9.14 -0.35
N ARG A 209 11.24 -10.42 -0.01
CA ARG A 209 12.41 -11.29 0.19
C ARG A 209 12.17 -12.62 -0.49
N SER A 210 13.12 -13.07 -1.30
CA SER A 210 13.09 -14.41 -1.88
C SER A 210 13.45 -15.49 -0.83
N ALA A 211 13.16 -16.74 -1.13
CA ALA A 211 13.55 -17.87 -0.26
C ALA A 211 15.08 -17.98 -0.10
N SER A 212 15.88 -17.53 -1.07
CA SER A 212 17.33 -17.45 -1.01
C SER A 212 17.86 -16.27 -0.20
N GLY A 213 16.97 -15.41 0.33
CA GLY A 213 17.33 -14.27 1.16
C GLY A 213 17.57 -12.96 0.40
N VAL A 214 17.47 -12.97 -0.93
CA VAL A 214 17.62 -11.75 -1.72
C VAL A 214 16.42 -10.82 -1.51
N GLU A 215 16.70 -9.56 -1.21
CA GLU A 215 15.69 -8.55 -0.91
C GLU A 215 15.48 -7.57 -2.05
N GLY A 216 14.31 -6.93 -2.07
CA GLY A 216 13.97 -5.86 -2.98
C GLY A 216 12.76 -5.08 -2.49
N THR A 217 12.37 -4.04 -3.22
CA THR A 217 11.20 -3.22 -2.90
C THR A 217 10.20 -3.24 -4.04
N LEU A 218 9.00 -3.74 -3.77
CA LEU A 218 7.89 -3.70 -4.71
C LEU A 218 7.14 -2.38 -4.53
N CYS A 219 7.01 -1.63 -5.63
CA CYS A 219 6.32 -0.35 -5.66
C CYS A 219 5.17 -0.33 -6.66
N ARG A 220 4.10 0.34 -6.30
CA ARG A 220 3.00 0.73 -7.17
C ARG A 220 2.64 2.18 -6.90
N LYS A 221 2.57 2.99 -7.94
CA LYS A 221 2.08 4.37 -7.89
C LYS A 221 1.16 4.57 -9.09
N TRP A 222 -0.16 4.49 -8.88
CA TRP A 222 -1.11 4.68 -9.96
C TRP A 222 -0.92 6.06 -10.64
N PRO A 223 -0.99 6.14 -11.97
CA PRO A 223 -1.34 5.10 -12.96
C PRO A 223 -0.15 4.29 -13.49
N GLU A 224 1.04 4.40 -12.89
CA GLU A 224 2.24 3.71 -13.32
C GLU A 224 2.13 2.18 -13.15
N PRO A 225 2.95 1.37 -13.86
CA PRO A 225 3.01 -0.07 -13.67
C PRO A 225 3.60 -0.44 -12.30
N TRP A 226 3.47 -1.70 -11.92
CA TRP A 226 4.19 -2.29 -10.80
C TRP A 226 5.67 -2.38 -11.14
N ARG A 227 6.52 -2.02 -10.17
CA ARG A 227 7.97 -2.11 -10.30
C ARG A 227 8.57 -2.78 -9.09
N LEU A 228 9.43 -3.75 -9.32
CA LEU A 228 10.28 -4.35 -8.31
C LEU A 228 11.68 -3.78 -8.46
N PHE A 229 12.19 -3.19 -7.41
CA PHE A 229 13.54 -2.67 -7.33
C PHE A 229 14.45 -3.64 -6.59
N ASN A 230 15.73 -3.67 -6.97
CA ASN A 230 16.74 -4.40 -6.21
C ASN A 230 16.94 -3.82 -4.80
N THR A 231 17.76 -4.45 -3.98
CA THR A 231 18.02 -4.04 -2.58
C THR A 231 18.51 -2.61 -2.46
N GLU A 232 19.28 -2.14 -3.43
CA GLU A 232 19.83 -0.78 -3.45
C GLU A 232 18.77 0.28 -3.87
N GLY A 233 17.59 -0.16 -4.34
CA GLY A 233 16.53 0.73 -4.82
C GLY A 233 16.88 1.49 -6.11
N VAL A 234 17.94 1.09 -6.81
CA VAL A 234 18.45 1.82 -7.98
C VAL A 234 17.98 1.22 -9.29
N ARG A 235 17.86 -0.11 -9.35
CA ARG A 235 17.54 -0.83 -10.58
C ARG A 235 16.18 -1.50 -10.51
N VAL A 236 15.36 -1.29 -11.53
CA VAL A 236 14.11 -2.05 -11.73
C VAL A 236 14.48 -3.43 -12.26
N VAL A 237 14.10 -4.47 -11.51
CA VAL A 237 14.35 -5.89 -11.86
C VAL A 237 13.11 -6.58 -12.43
N LEU A 238 11.92 -5.99 -12.21
CA LEU A 238 10.66 -6.43 -12.82
C LEU A 238 9.74 -5.23 -13.01
N GLU A 239 9.10 -5.14 -14.17
CA GLU A 239 8.02 -4.19 -14.44
C GLU A 239 6.83 -4.94 -15.06
N THR A 240 5.61 -4.71 -14.52
CA THR A 240 4.39 -5.37 -15.01
C THR A 240 3.15 -4.51 -14.72
N ASN A 241 2.12 -4.64 -15.54
CA ASN A 241 0.86 -3.92 -15.36
C ASN A 241 0.02 -4.53 -14.22
N ASP A 242 0.09 -5.84 -14.04
CA ASP A 242 -0.63 -6.56 -12.99
C ASP A 242 0.26 -6.76 -11.76
N GLU A 243 -0.37 -6.94 -10.58
CA GLU A 243 0.37 -7.25 -9.35
C GLU A 243 1.15 -8.57 -9.52
N PRO A 244 2.49 -8.54 -9.39
CA PRO A 244 3.27 -9.74 -9.59
C PRO A 244 3.04 -10.73 -8.44
N SER A 245 3.00 -11.99 -8.80
CA SER A 245 2.94 -13.09 -7.82
C SER A 245 4.25 -13.19 -7.04
N ASN A 246 4.19 -13.78 -5.83
CA ASN A 246 5.39 -14.03 -5.02
C ASN A 246 6.46 -14.84 -5.77
N ARG A 247 6.03 -15.74 -6.67
CA ARG A 247 6.94 -16.50 -7.53
C ARG A 247 7.68 -15.60 -8.51
N GLN A 248 6.99 -14.73 -9.21
CA GLN A 248 7.61 -13.77 -10.15
C GLN A 248 8.57 -12.82 -9.44
N ILE A 249 8.20 -12.36 -8.25
CA ILE A 249 9.07 -11.53 -7.41
C ILE A 249 10.35 -12.29 -7.05
N ALA A 250 10.24 -13.53 -6.56
CA ALA A 250 11.38 -14.32 -6.16
C ALA A 250 12.30 -14.66 -7.36
N GLU A 251 11.74 -15.02 -8.51
CA GLU A 251 12.48 -15.29 -9.73
C GLU A 251 13.27 -14.07 -10.22
N ALA A 252 12.64 -12.88 -10.21
CA ALA A 252 13.28 -11.64 -10.62
C ALA A 252 14.44 -11.24 -9.69
N LEU A 253 14.24 -11.32 -8.37
CA LEU A 253 15.27 -11.01 -7.38
C LEU A 253 16.47 -11.96 -7.48
N ASN A 254 16.22 -13.25 -7.63
CA ASN A 254 17.29 -14.25 -7.72
C ASN A 254 18.08 -14.11 -9.03
N SER A 255 17.41 -13.78 -10.13
CA SER A 255 18.09 -13.54 -11.42
C SER A 255 19.02 -12.33 -11.33
N ASP A 256 18.58 -11.26 -10.64
CA ASP A 256 19.37 -10.06 -10.45
C ASP A 256 20.62 -10.29 -9.59
N ALA A 257 20.49 -11.05 -8.50
CA ALA A 257 21.61 -11.41 -7.65
C ALA A 257 22.68 -12.22 -8.40
N ASN A 258 22.26 -13.20 -9.23
CA ASN A 258 23.18 -14.00 -10.05
C ASN A 258 23.97 -13.14 -11.05
N VAL A 259 23.37 -12.12 -11.63
CA VAL A 259 24.07 -11.18 -12.52
C VAL A 259 25.09 -10.34 -11.74
N GLY A 260 24.76 -9.93 -10.51
CA GLY A 260 25.67 -9.21 -9.62
C GLY A 260 26.90 -10.05 -9.25
N ASP A 261 26.71 -11.32 -8.91
CA ASP A 261 27.80 -12.24 -8.56
C ASP A 261 28.70 -12.54 -9.76
N ALA A 262 28.12 -12.75 -10.97
CA ALA A 262 28.89 -12.95 -12.18
C ALA A 262 29.74 -11.72 -12.55
N ALA A 263 29.24 -10.51 -12.32
CA ALA A 263 30.00 -9.27 -12.51
C ALA A 263 31.08 -9.05 -11.42
N GLY A 264 30.85 -9.56 -10.21
CA GLY A 264 31.80 -9.51 -9.08
C GLY A 264 33.00 -10.47 -9.25
N TYR A 265 32.80 -11.63 -9.85
CA TYR A 265 33.90 -12.56 -10.13
C TYR A 265 34.95 -11.98 -11.09
N ASN A 266 34.53 -11.13 -12.02
CA ASN A 266 35.45 -10.46 -12.93
C ASN A 266 36.25 -9.30 -12.29
N ARG A 267 35.89 -8.85 -11.07
CA ARG A 267 36.64 -7.82 -10.33
C ARG A 267 37.67 -8.37 -9.35
N LYS A 268 37.62 -9.65 -9.00
CA LYS A 268 38.60 -10.31 -8.11
C LYS A 268 39.80 -10.96 -8.84
N GLY A 269 39.90 -10.77 -10.13
CA GLY A 269 41.00 -11.27 -10.95
C GLY A 269 42.16 -10.30 -11.12
N VAL A 270 42.34 -9.32 -10.25
CA VAL A 270 43.50 -8.43 -10.32
C VAL A 270 44.19 -8.37 -8.97
N ASP A 271 45.33 -9.07 -8.92
CA ASP A 271 46.51 -8.75 -8.15
C ASP A 271 46.57 -9.13 -6.65
N THR A 272 46.85 -10.41 -6.39
CA THR A 272 47.64 -10.80 -5.19
C THR A 272 48.98 -11.35 -5.62
N SER A 273 49.85 -10.49 -6.18
CA SER A 273 51.27 -10.75 -6.33
C SER A 273 52.06 -9.49 -6.05
N ARG A 274 52.31 -9.23 -4.80
CA ARG A 274 53.37 -8.37 -4.22
C ARG A 274 53.25 -8.51 -2.71
N ASP A 275 54.17 -8.82 -2.00
CA ASP A 275 55.57 -8.97 -1.91
C ASP A 275 55.84 -9.62 -0.54
N ASP A 276 56.32 -10.82 -0.57
CA ASP A 276 57.27 -11.28 0.46
C ASP A 276 58.58 -10.60 0.17
N ASP A 277 58.96 -9.65 0.94
CA ASP A 277 60.34 -9.26 1.16
C ASP A 277 60.60 -9.01 2.62
N VAL A 278 61.14 -10.03 3.23
CA VAL A 278 61.90 -10.08 4.47
C VAL A 278 63.08 -9.12 4.36
N ILE A 279 63.33 -8.30 5.38
CA ILE A 279 64.68 -7.89 5.79
C ILE A 279 64.73 -7.74 7.31
N THR A 280 65.51 -8.65 7.89
CA THR A 280 66.38 -8.62 9.09
C THR A 280 66.01 -7.71 10.26
#